data_82903ef3877074e43603fb74d955b450
#
_entry.id   82903ef3877074e43603fb74d955b450
#
_cell.length_a   1.000
_cell.length_b   1.000
_cell.length_c   1.000
_cell.angle_alpha   90.00
_cell.angle_beta   90.00
_cell.angle_gamma   90.00
#
_symmetry.space_group_name_H-M   'P 1'
#
loop_
_entity.id
_entity.type
_entity.pdbx_description
1 polymer ?
#
loop_
_entity_poly.entity_id
_entity_poly.type
_entity_poly.pdbx_seq_one_letter_code
_entity_poly.pdbx_strand_id
1 'polypeptide(L)'
;MDQPPGLPGGRGGHLAFNTLTRELALLSPEEFGSPDECLELQERWFRVPVSIDDKSSADLVRLVLESLHQRPEHVTTYHVFTTMDCNARCFYCYEKDRARPTMSVGIAHKTADYIVRHCGGNKVRLAWFGGEPLYNAQVIDLICNDLVERGIGYESSMISNGFLFDEKLIKRAAELWRLRQIQITLDGTEGVYNAVKRYVDAGEKSPYQVVLANIRGLLDAGVRVIVRLNVSRANAKNLLALVDDLEARFAGARLLSVYCGMTSEFDGIDIVPMREDATKELFWSIKNLDLRLERAGLLERRGIKAKIPMAQCMADSGGSLTVLPDGHLGLCEHYSEDNFVGSIDSDELDESVVQSFRERGETMPRCATCFEYPTCIRLRKCPFSAKCLPETVALAKTTLQDGMVSMYNAKKK
;
A
#
# COMPACT_ATOMS: atom_id res chain seq x y z
N MET A 1 -26.79 -2.69 17.02
CA MET A 1 -25.43 -2.32 16.64
C MET A 1 -24.52 -2.87 17.72
N ASP A 2 -23.82 -3.97 17.44
CA ASP A 2 -22.99 -4.64 18.42
C ASP A 2 -21.74 -3.80 18.66
N GLN A 3 -21.37 -3.64 19.95
CA GLN A 3 -20.16 -2.91 20.36
C GLN A 3 -18.91 -3.57 19.75
N PRO A 4 -17.98 -2.80 19.16
CA PRO A 4 -16.72 -3.38 18.73
C PRO A 4 -15.95 -3.93 19.91
N PRO A 5 -15.35 -5.12 19.82
CA PRO A 5 -14.52 -5.69 20.87
C PRO A 5 -13.25 -4.83 21.04
N GLY A 6 -13.01 -4.32 22.24
CA GLY A 6 -11.75 -3.64 22.58
C GLY A 6 -11.84 -2.31 23.32
N LEU A 7 -13.02 -1.82 23.66
CA LEU A 7 -13.12 -0.71 24.61
C LEU A 7 -12.84 -1.23 26.03
N PRO A 8 -11.89 -0.66 26.77
CA PRO A 8 -11.64 -1.08 28.15
C PRO A 8 -12.86 -0.83 29.01
N GLY A 9 -13.21 -1.86 29.76
CA GLY A 9 -14.43 -2.00 30.51
C GLY A 9 -14.81 -0.84 31.40
N GLY A 10 -16.13 -0.67 31.54
CA GLY A 10 -16.74 -0.18 32.76
C GLY A 10 -17.55 1.10 32.68
N ARG A 11 -17.50 1.92 31.64
CA ARG A 11 -18.48 2.99 31.38
C ARG A 11 -18.57 3.19 29.87
N GLY A 12 -19.72 2.84 29.31
CA GLY A 12 -19.98 2.84 27.87
C GLY A 12 -19.72 4.20 27.22
N GLY A 13 -18.51 4.38 26.68
CA GLY A 13 -18.17 5.54 25.87
C GLY A 13 -18.21 5.18 24.38
N HIS A 14 -18.50 6.17 23.54
CA HIS A 14 -18.52 6.04 22.10
C HIS A 14 -17.39 6.86 21.48
N LEU A 15 -16.68 6.31 20.49
CA LEU A 15 -15.70 7.07 19.73
C LEU A 15 -16.37 7.73 18.53
N ALA A 16 -16.18 9.02 18.40
CA ALA A 16 -16.55 9.82 17.22
C ALA A 16 -15.28 10.30 16.52
N PHE A 17 -15.26 10.21 15.18
CA PHE A 17 -14.16 10.69 14.37
C PHE A 17 -14.67 11.61 13.27
N ASN A 18 -14.17 12.84 13.26
CA ASN A 18 -14.46 13.78 12.22
C ASN A 18 -13.52 13.54 11.03
N THR A 19 -14.06 13.13 9.90
CA THR A 19 -13.28 12.77 8.70
C THR A 19 -12.69 14.00 8.00
N LEU A 20 -13.21 15.19 8.25
CA LEU A 20 -12.70 16.47 7.71
C LEU A 20 -11.61 17.07 8.58
N THR A 21 -11.85 17.21 9.90
CA THR A 21 -10.84 17.79 10.81
C THR A 21 -9.81 16.76 11.27
N ARG A 22 -10.09 15.44 11.08
CA ARG A 22 -9.29 14.30 11.54
C ARG A 22 -9.19 14.20 13.06
N GLU A 23 -10.12 14.79 13.74
CA GLU A 23 -10.20 14.80 15.19
C GLU A 23 -10.95 13.59 15.71
N LEU A 24 -10.48 13.04 16.85
CA LEU A 24 -11.09 11.93 17.57
C LEU A 24 -11.62 12.44 18.91
N ALA A 25 -12.89 12.18 19.20
CA ALA A 25 -13.55 12.44 20.47
C ALA A 25 -14.05 11.14 21.11
N LEU A 26 -14.03 11.12 22.45
CA LEU A 26 -14.72 10.11 23.26
C LEU A 26 -15.99 10.74 23.80
N LEU A 27 -17.13 10.19 23.45
CA LEU A 27 -18.45 10.66 23.86
C LEU A 27 -18.96 9.80 25.02
N SER A 28 -19.57 10.40 26.00
CA SER A 28 -20.39 9.71 27.00
C SER A 28 -21.65 9.11 26.34
N PRO A 29 -22.32 8.16 27.00
CA PRO A 29 -23.61 7.65 26.52
C PRO A 29 -24.68 8.74 26.36
N GLU A 30 -24.65 9.76 27.19
CA GLU A 30 -25.57 10.90 27.16
C GLU A 30 -25.30 11.77 25.93
N GLU A 31 -24.06 12.18 25.69
CA GLU A 31 -23.65 12.95 24.50
C GLU A 31 -23.92 12.17 23.21
N PHE A 32 -23.73 10.86 23.21
CA PHE A 32 -24.04 10.00 22.05
C PHE A 32 -25.56 9.87 21.83
N GLY A 33 -26.36 9.83 22.92
CA GLY A 33 -27.83 9.74 22.85
C GLY A 33 -28.50 11.02 22.42
N SER A 34 -27.93 12.19 22.76
CA SER A 34 -28.45 13.53 22.44
C SER A 34 -27.35 14.44 21.85
N PRO A 35 -26.77 14.07 20.71
CA PRO A 35 -25.63 14.83 20.15
C PRO A 35 -26.00 16.26 19.72
N ASP A 36 -27.27 16.53 19.47
CA ASP A 36 -27.79 17.85 19.08
C ASP A 36 -27.76 18.86 20.25
N GLU A 37 -27.74 18.38 21.50
CA GLU A 37 -27.71 19.20 22.70
C GLU A 37 -26.27 19.48 23.18
N CYS A 38 -25.28 18.81 22.62
CA CYS A 38 -23.88 18.95 23.01
C CYS A 38 -23.20 20.07 22.23
N LEU A 39 -23.04 21.24 22.85
CA LEU A 39 -22.37 22.41 22.25
C LEU A 39 -20.93 22.13 21.87
N GLU A 40 -20.18 21.33 22.67
CA GLU A 40 -18.80 20.98 22.38
C GLU A 40 -18.67 20.20 21.04
N LEU A 41 -19.62 19.34 20.73
CA LEU A 41 -19.63 18.61 19.44
C LEU A 41 -19.90 19.55 18.27
N GLN A 42 -20.68 20.60 18.47
CA GLN A 42 -20.94 21.61 17.44
C GLN A 42 -19.70 22.49 17.23
N GLU A 43 -19.07 22.99 18.30
CA GLU A 43 -17.86 23.82 18.24
C GLU A 43 -16.68 23.09 17.56
N ARG A 44 -16.60 21.77 17.74
CA ARG A 44 -15.56 20.90 17.14
C ARG A 44 -15.97 20.29 15.80
N TRP A 45 -17.09 20.72 15.22
CA TRP A 45 -17.58 20.25 13.93
C TRP A 45 -17.88 18.73 13.86
N PHE A 46 -18.09 18.04 14.98
CA PHE A 46 -18.61 16.68 15.00
C PHE A 46 -20.10 16.63 14.68
N ARG A 47 -20.77 17.73 14.95
CA ARG A 47 -22.17 17.94 14.61
C ARG A 47 -22.30 19.31 13.93
N VAL A 48 -23.05 19.37 12.86
CA VAL A 48 -23.40 20.61 12.17
C VAL A 48 -24.91 20.82 12.25
N PRO A 49 -25.40 22.08 12.36
CA PRO A 49 -26.84 22.37 12.31
C PRO A 49 -27.48 21.83 11.04
N VAL A 50 -28.73 21.40 11.12
CA VAL A 50 -29.50 20.85 9.98
C VAL A 50 -29.61 21.87 8.82
N SER A 51 -29.49 23.17 9.13
CA SER A 51 -29.47 24.26 8.14
C SER A 51 -28.19 24.32 7.31
N ILE A 52 -27.11 23.65 7.72
CA ILE A 52 -25.85 23.63 6.99
C ILE A 52 -25.87 22.45 6.01
N ASP A 53 -25.65 22.73 4.74
CA ASP A 53 -25.38 21.69 3.74
C ASP A 53 -23.94 21.17 3.91
N ASP A 54 -23.81 20.11 4.69
CA ASP A 54 -22.53 19.44 4.98
C ASP A 54 -21.86 18.91 3.72
N LYS A 55 -22.65 18.49 2.72
CA LYS A 55 -22.10 18.04 1.43
C LYS A 55 -21.44 19.18 0.67
N SER A 56 -22.07 20.36 0.61
CA SER A 56 -21.47 21.54 -0.02
C SER A 56 -20.19 21.98 0.70
N SER A 57 -20.14 21.86 2.02
CA SER A 57 -18.92 22.09 2.81
C SER A 57 -17.83 21.09 2.46
N ALA A 58 -18.14 19.82 2.33
CA ALA A 58 -17.20 18.78 1.92
C ALA A 58 -16.74 18.96 0.45
N ASP A 59 -17.63 19.40 -0.45
CA ASP A 59 -17.30 19.75 -1.84
C ASP A 59 -16.32 20.91 -1.89
N LEU A 60 -16.52 21.94 -1.06
CA LEU A 60 -15.60 23.08 -0.97
C LEU A 60 -14.22 22.64 -0.47
N VAL A 61 -14.16 21.80 0.58
CA VAL A 61 -12.89 21.23 1.07
C VAL A 61 -12.18 20.47 -0.06
N ARG A 62 -12.90 19.67 -0.82
CA ARG A 62 -12.34 18.94 -1.96
C ARG A 62 -11.78 19.88 -3.02
N LEU A 63 -12.51 20.94 -3.38
CA LEU A 63 -12.06 21.96 -4.35
C LEU A 63 -10.79 22.66 -3.88
N VAL A 64 -10.74 23.03 -2.60
CA VAL A 64 -9.57 23.67 -2.00
C VAL A 64 -8.36 22.72 -2.04
N LEU A 65 -8.53 21.46 -1.64
CA LEU A 65 -7.47 20.45 -1.70
C LEU A 65 -6.94 20.27 -3.13
N GLU A 66 -7.82 20.20 -4.12
CA GLU A 66 -7.46 20.09 -5.53
C GLU A 66 -6.71 21.32 -6.05
N SER A 67 -7.15 22.51 -5.63
CA SER A 67 -6.51 23.79 -6.03
C SER A 67 -5.14 24.00 -5.37
N LEU A 68 -4.98 23.53 -4.13
CA LEU A 68 -3.70 23.61 -3.40
C LEU A 68 -2.74 22.49 -3.80
N HIS A 69 -3.24 21.42 -4.44
CA HIS A 69 -2.42 20.30 -4.86
C HIS A 69 -1.65 20.65 -6.13
N GLN A 70 -0.51 21.29 -5.95
CA GLN A 70 0.44 21.58 -7.03
C GLN A 70 1.42 20.43 -7.18
N ARG A 71 1.82 20.15 -8.41
CA ARG A 71 2.90 19.21 -8.69
C ARG A 71 4.20 19.77 -8.07
N PRO A 72 4.94 18.96 -7.30
CA PRO A 72 6.25 19.38 -6.81
C PRO A 72 7.19 19.73 -7.97
N GLU A 73 8.04 20.71 -7.77
CA GLU A 73 9.06 21.10 -8.76
C GLU A 73 10.02 19.94 -9.08
N HIS A 74 10.25 19.08 -8.09
CA HIS A 74 11.19 17.97 -8.20
C HIS A 74 10.54 16.62 -7.93
N VAL A 75 10.94 15.62 -8.69
CA VAL A 75 10.55 14.22 -8.46
C VAL A 75 11.53 13.61 -7.46
N THR A 76 11.02 13.12 -6.36
CA THR A 76 11.85 12.56 -5.28
C THR A 76 11.56 11.10 -4.96
N THR A 77 10.59 10.48 -5.65
CA THR A 77 10.26 9.07 -5.47
C THR A 77 10.23 8.37 -6.82
N TYR A 78 11.00 7.30 -6.95
CA TYR A 78 11.09 6.52 -8.19
C TYR A 78 10.79 5.06 -7.92
N HIS A 79 9.79 4.52 -8.60
CA HIS A 79 9.48 3.10 -8.63
C HIS A 79 10.20 2.50 -9.83
N VAL A 80 11.27 1.75 -9.58
CA VAL A 80 12.14 1.23 -10.64
C VAL A 80 11.86 -0.25 -10.85
N PHE A 81 11.38 -0.58 -12.04
CA PHE A 81 11.19 -1.94 -12.49
C PHE A 81 12.49 -2.45 -13.10
N THR A 82 13.21 -3.28 -12.39
CA THR A 82 14.50 -3.81 -12.84
C THR A 82 14.32 -4.86 -13.94
N THR A 83 13.21 -5.58 -13.90
CA THR A 83 12.79 -6.58 -14.89
C THR A 83 11.29 -6.87 -14.73
N MET A 84 10.65 -7.31 -15.81
CA MET A 84 9.30 -7.87 -15.78
C MET A 84 9.33 -9.41 -15.67
N ASP A 85 10.52 -10.05 -15.72
CA ASP A 85 10.62 -11.48 -15.47
C ASP A 85 10.65 -11.81 -13.98
N CYS A 86 10.29 -13.04 -13.66
CA CYS A 86 10.17 -13.52 -12.30
C CYS A 86 10.57 -15.00 -12.23
N ASN A 87 11.18 -15.43 -11.14
CA ASN A 87 11.46 -16.83 -10.85
C ASN A 87 10.25 -17.60 -10.32
N ALA A 88 9.12 -16.95 -10.06
CA ALA A 88 7.86 -17.57 -9.65
C ALA A 88 6.81 -17.56 -10.78
N ARG A 89 5.81 -18.44 -10.68
CA ARG A 89 4.69 -18.55 -11.65
C ARG A 89 3.35 -18.58 -10.92
N CYS A 90 3.11 -17.55 -10.11
CA CYS A 90 1.88 -17.41 -9.32
C CYS A 90 0.66 -17.32 -10.23
N PHE A 91 -0.39 -18.07 -9.93
CA PHE A 91 -1.60 -18.09 -10.77
C PHE A 91 -2.36 -16.76 -10.75
N TYR A 92 -2.24 -15.99 -9.69
CA TYR A 92 -2.92 -14.68 -9.50
C TYR A 92 -2.07 -13.49 -9.96
N CYS A 93 -0.92 -13.70 -10.61
CA CYS A 93 -0.03 -12.61 -11.00
C CYS A 93 -0.66 -11.78 -12.13
N TYR A 94 -0.83 -10.48 -11.89
CA TYR A 94 -1.37 -9.56 -12.90
C TYR A 94 -0.39 -9.28 -14.05
N GLU A 95 0.89 -9.64 -13.89
CA GLU A 95 1.91 -9.58 -14.94
C GLU A 95 2.02 -10.88 -15.74
N LYS A 96 1.22 -11.90 -15.39
CA LYS A 96 1.13 -13.14 -16.16
C LYS A 96 0.73 -12.80 -17.59
N ASP A 97 1.36 -13.43 -18.55
CA ASP A 97 1.09 -13.29 -19.98
C ASP A 97 1.51 -11.93 -20.62
N ARG A 98 2.20 -11.06 -19.86
CA ARG A 98 2.84 -9.85 -20.38
C ARG A 98 4.26 -10.13 -20.89
N ALA A 99 4.75 -9.24 -21.78
CA ALA A 99 6.16 -9.20 -22.15
C ALA A 99 7.05 -9.04 -20.90
N ARG A 100 8.25 -9.64 -20.92
CA ARG A 100 9.16 -9.66 -19.78
C ARG A 100 10.49 -8.96 -20.08
N PRO A 101 10.46 -7.68 -20.44
CA PRO A 101 11.68 -6.94 -20.64
C PRO A 101 12.52 -6.88 -19.36
N THR A 102 13.83 -6.84 -19.54
CA THR A 102 14.81 -6.73 -18.46
C THR A 102 15.65 -5.50 -18.71
N MET A 103 15.83 -4.67 -17.70
CA MET A 103 16.60 -3.43 -17.78
C MET A 103 18.04 -3.74 -18.14
N SER A 104 18.54 -3.08 -19.18
CA SER A 104 19.93 -3.18 -19.58
C SER A 104 20.84 -2.28 -18.71
N VAL A 105 22.13 -2.56 -18.72
CA VAL A 105 23.16 -1.70 -18.07
C VAL A 105 23.05 -0.25 -18.54
N GLY A 106 22.87 -0.04 -19.86
CA GLY A 106 22.72 1.31 -20.42
C GLY A 106 21.50 2.04 -19.91
N ILE A 107 20.35 1.36 -19.78
CA ILE A 107 19.14 1.95 -19.20
C ILE A 107 19.32 2.25 -17.71
N ALA A 108 20.03 1.39 -16.96
CA ALA A 108 20.30 1.61 -15.54
C ALA A 108 21.11 2.92 -15.32
N HIS A 109 22.18 3.15 -16.09
CA HIS A 109 22.95 4.41 -16.03
C HIS A 109 22.09 5.62 -16.43
N LYS A 110 21.32 5.53 -17.51
CA LYS A 110 20.39 6.59 -17.92
C LYS A 110 19.32 6.87 -16.87
N THR A 111 18.84 5.84 -16.16
CA THR A 111 17.89 5.99 -15.05
C THR A 111 18.52 6.80 -13.90
N ALA A 112 19.76 6.50 -13.52
CA ALA A 112 20.46 7.28 -12.52
C ALA A 112 20.68 8.73 -13.01
N ASP A 113 21.06 8.94 -14.27
CA ASP A 113 21.17 10.28 -14.87
C ASP A 113 19.86 11.06 -14.80
N TYR A 114 18.75 10.42 -15.14
CA TYR A 114 17.42 11.02 -15.07
C TYR A 114 17.09 11.44 -13.63
N ILE A 115 17.31 10.56 -12.65
CA ILE A 115 17.07 10.84 -11.23
C ILE A 115 17.87 12.06 -10.79
N VAL A 116 19.15 12.13 -11.14
CA VAL A 116 20.04 13.25 -10.77
C VAL A 116 19.55 14.58 -11.35
N ARG A 117 19.11 14.59 -12.61
CA ARG A 117 18.59 15.82 -13.25
C ARG A 117 17.29 16.32 -12.62
N HIS A 118 16.42 15.40 -12.13
CA HIS A 118 15.07 15.77 -11.71
C HIS A 118 14.86 15.82 -10.19
N CYS A 119 15.82 15.34 -9.38
CA CYS A 119 15.66 15.36 -7.93
C CYS A 119 15.98 16.73 -7.29
N GLY A 120 16.51 17.69 -8.05
CA GLY A 120 16.89 19.01 -7.53
C GLY A 120 17.88 18.97 -6.35
N GLY A 121 18.77 17.97 -6.31
CA GLY A 121 19.70 17.75 -5.20
C GLY A 121 19.06 17.19 -3.93
N ASN A 122 17.77 16.90 -3.94
CA ASN A 122 17.06 16.33 -2.79
C ASN A 122 17.43 14.86 -2.59
N LYS A 123 17.25 14.38 -1.35
CA LYS A 123 17.26 12.96 -1.04
C LYS A 123 16.11 12.26 -1.77
N VAL A 124 16.41 11.16 -2.46
CA VAL A 124 15.42 10.40 -3.21
C VAL A 124 15.01 9.10 -2.49
N ARG A 125 13.80 8.63 -2.79
CA ARG A 125 13.30 7.32 -2.39
C ARG A 125 13.21 6.43 -3.62
N LEU A 126 13.84 5.27 -3.55
CA LEU A 126 13.78 4.24 -4.58
C LEU A 126 12.86 3.12 -4.11
N ALA A 127 11.95 2.70 -4.96
CA ALA A 127 11.14 1.51 -4.72
C ALA A 127 11.46 0.49 -5.82
N TRP A 128 12.15 -0.58 -5.44
CA TRP A 128 12.51 -1.66 -6.38
C TRP A 128 11.33 -2.55 -6.60
N PHE A 129 10.96 -2.70 -7.85
CA PHE A 129 9.75 -3.39 -8.28
C PHE A 129 9.98 -4.21 -9.56
N GLY A 130 8.93 -4.88 -10.06
CA GLY A 130 8.93 -5.67 -11.28
C GLY A 130 8.35 -7.06 -11.05
N GLY A 131 8.59 -8.01 -11.93
CA GLY A 131 8.26 -9.40 -11.72
C GLY A 131 8.93 -9.94 -10.45
N GLU A 132 10.27 -9.99 -10.47
CA GLU A 132 11.10 -10.14 -9.26
C GLU A 132 12.35 -9.24 -9.40
N PRO A 133 12.46 -8.17 -8.61
CA PRO A 133 13.56 -7.22 -8.78
C PRO A 133 14.95 -7.84 -8.62
N LEU A 134 15.10 -8.86 -7.81
CA LEU A 134 16.39 -9.53 -7.59
C LEU A 134 16.83 -10.41 -8.78
N TYR A 135 15.92 -10.67 -9.72
CA TYR A 135 16.29 -11.38 -10.95
C TYR A 135 17.24 -10.55 -11.83
N ASN A 136 17.30 -9.23 -11.58
CA ASN A 136 18.23 -8.30 -12.18
C ASN A 136 18.89 -7.39 -11.12
N ALA A 137 19.39 -7.98 -10.05
CA ALA A 137 20.01 -7.25 -8.92
C ALA A 137 21.22 -6.39 -9.34
N GLN A 138 21.87 -6.72 -10.47
CA GLN A 138 23.00 -5.96 -10.99
C GLN A 138 22.62 -4.50 -11.31
N VAL A 139 21.45 -4.26 -11.88
CA VAL A 139 21.06 -2.88 -12.21
C VAL A 139 20.72 -2.07 -10.97
N ILE A 140 20.28 -2.72 -9.89
CA ILE A 140 20.12 -2.05 -8.58
C ILE A 140 21.48 -1.53 -8.10
N ASP A 141 22.53 -2.35 -8.19
CA ASP A 141 23.88 -1.92 -7.82
C ASP A 141 24.35 -0.74 -8.65
N LEU A 142 24.16 -0.81 -9.97
CA LEU A 142 24.60 0.23 -10.90
C LEU A 142 23.94 1.57 -10.57
N ILE A 143 22.60 1.58 -10.46
CA ILE A 143 21.86 2.80 -10.12
C ILE A 143 22.30 3.35 -8.77
N CYS A 144 22.46 2.49 -7.74
CA CYS A 144 22.87 2.92 -6.42
C CYS A 144 24.30 3.48 -6.42
N ASN A 145 25.25 2.84 -7.12
CA ASN A 145 26.64 3.33 -7.24
C ASN A 145 26.69 4.67 -7.98
N ASP A 146 25.98 4.82 -9.09
CA ASP A 146 25.91 6.07 -9.84
C ASP A 146 25.40 7.23 -8.97
N LEU A 147 24.37 6.97 -8.15
CA LEU A 147 23.83 7.97 -7.22
C LEU A 147 24.84 8.33 -6.11
N VAL A 148 25.57 7.33 -5.58
CA VAL A 148 26.64 7.56 -4.60
C VAL A 148 27.76 8.42 -5.20
N GLU A 149 28.26 8.08 -6.38
CA GLU A 149 29.32 8.81 -7.08
C GLU A 149 28.94 10.27 -7.36
N ARG A 150 27.67 10.54 -7.58
CA ARG A 150 27.12 11.90 -7.82
C ARG A 150 26.67 12.61 -6.56
N GLY A 151 26.88 12.03 -5.38
CA GLY A 151 26.55 12.64 -4.09
C GLY A 151 25.07 12.75 -3.78
N ILE A 152 24.21 12.01 -4.49
CA ILE A 152 22.76 12.00 -4.20
C ILE A 152 22.46 11.07 -3.03
N GLY A 153 21.85 11.64 -1.99
CA GLY A 153 21.34 10.88 -0.86
C GLY A 153 20.09 10.07 -1.26
N TYR A 154 20.03 8.80 -0.85
CA TYR A 154 18.83 7.98 -1.08
C TYR A 154 18.57 7.02 0.06
N GLU A 155 17.37 6.48 0.06
CA GLU A 155 16.95 5.28 0.79
C GLU A 155 16.04 4.45 -0.12
N SER A 156 15.93 3.15 0.15
CA SER A 156 15.11 2.32 -0.70
C SER A 156 14.13 1.42 0.05
N SER A 157 13.12 0.97 -0.70
CA SER A 157 12.17 -0.08 -0.35
C SER A 157 12.11 -1.09 -1.50
N MET A 158 11.56 -2.28 -1.23
CA MET A 158 11.44 -3.34 -2.24
C MET A 158 10.15 -4.12 -2.06
N ILE A 159 9.56 -4.57 -3.16
CA ILE A 159 8.57 -5.64 -3.18
C ILE A 159 9.21 -6.83 -3.87
N SER A 160 9.31 -7.95 -3.16
CA SER A 160 9.99 -9.16 -3.63
C SER A 160 9.27 -10.41 -3.14
N ASN A 161 9.44 -11.52 -3.84
CA ASN A 161 9.02 -12.81 -3.33
C ASN A 161 9.97 -13.37 -2.24
N GLY A 162 11.13 -12.75 -2.04
CA GLY A 162 12.08 -13.04 -0.98
C GLY A 162 12.96 -14.27 -1.20
N PHE A 163 12.76 -15.01 -2.30
CA PHE A 163 13.44 -16.31 -2.52
C PHE A 163 14.91 -16.18 -2.91
N LEU A 164 15.25 -15.17 -3.72
CA LEU A 164 16.60 -15.03 -4.28
C LEU A 164 17.63 -14.41 -3.31
N PHE A 165 17.23 -13.97 -2.14
CA PHE A 165 18.19 -13.48 -1.15
C PHE A 165 19.13 -14.59 -0.70
N ASP A 166 20.38 -14.21 -0.51
CA ASP A 166 21.43 -14.92 0.18
C ASP A 166 22.19 -13.93 1.10
N GLU A 167 23.15 -14.39 1.86
CA GLU A 167 23.95 -13.53 2.75
C GLU A 167 24.60 -12.35 2.03
N LYS A 168 25.07 -12.53 0.78
CA LYS A 168 25.71 -11.48 -0.01
C LYS A 168 24.70 -10.44 -0.45
N LEU A 169 23.52 -10.87 -0.93
CA LEU A 169 22.46 -9.97 -1.35
C LEU A 169 21.85 -9.23 -0.15
N ILE A 170 21.70 -9.88 1.01
CA ILE A 170 21.24 -9.23 2.25
C ILE A 170 22.22 -8.15 2.68
N LYS A 171 23.52 -8.43 2.64
CA LYS A 171 24.55 -7.42 2.95
C LYS A 171 24.46 -6.24 1.97
N ARG A 172 24.37 -6.49 0.66
CA ARG A 172 24.21 -5.43 -0.36
C ARG A 172 22.94 -4.63 -0.14
N ALA A 173 21.84 -5.29 0.21
CA ALA A 173 20.56 -4.64 0.50
C ALA A 173 20.68 -3.65 1.66
N ALA A 174 21.34 -4.02 2.73
CA ALA A 174 21.54 -3.17 3.90
C ALA A 174 22.53 -2.01 3.63
N GLU A 175 23.69 -2.31 3.03
CA GLU A 175 24.81 -1.37 2.92
C GLU A 175 24.73 -0.49 1.67
N LEU A 176 24.61 -1.10 0.46
CA LEU A 176 24.63 -0.37 -0.81
C LEU A 176 23.23 0.11 -1.18
N TRP A 177 22.23 -0.77 -1.20
CA TRP A 177 20.88 -0.35 -1.62
C TRP A 177 20.16 0.49 -0.57
N ARG A 178 20.70 0.56 0.66
CA ARG A 178 20.12 1.29 1.80
C ARG A 178 18.65 0.93 1.99
N LEU A 179 18.36 -0.37 1.89
CA LEU A 179 17.03 -0.92 1.98
C LEU A 179 16.49 -0.75 3.40
N ARG A 180 15.46 0.09 3.55
CA ARG A 180 14.82 0.35 4.85
C ARG A 180 13.69 -0.61 5.12
N GLN A 181 13.01 -1.02 4.07
CA GLN A 181 11.82 -1.83 4.17
C GLN A 181 11.69 -2.74 2.95
N ILE A 182 11.24 -3.97 3.19
CA ILE A 182 10.85 -4.90 2.13
C ILE A 182 9.48 -5.48 2.41
N GLN A 183 8.66 -5.61 1.38
CA GLN A 183 7.42 -6.37 1.42
C GLN A 183 7.67 -7.74 0.80
N ILE A 184 7.33 -8.80 1.55
CA ILE A 184 7.41 -10.20 1.07
C ILE A 184 6.02 -10.81 1.16
N THR A 185 5.60 -11.53 0.11
CA THR A 185 4.27 -12.15 0.06
C THR A 185 4.33 -13.60 0.49
N LEU A 186 3.48 -13.99 1.44
CA LEU A 186 3.23 -15.38 1.82
C LEU A 186 1.75 -15.73 1.60
N ASP A 187 1.50 -16.86 0.93
CA ASP A 187 0.16 -17.25 0.48
C ASP A 187 -0.43 -18.42 1.28
N GLY A 188 0.29 -18.93 2.26
CA GLY A 188 -0.11 -20.07 3.09
C GLY A 188 1.08 -20.76 3.75
N THR A 189 0.81 -21.87 4.44
CA THR A 189 1.83 -22.76 4.96
C THR A 189 2.61 -23.42 3.82
N GLU A 190 3.71 -24.10 4.14
CA GLU A 190 4.70 -24.62 3.18
C GLU A 190 4.10 -25.27 1.94
N GLY A 191 3.18 -26.22 2.10
CA GLY A 191 2.56 -26.92 0.99
C GLY A 191 1.75 -26.00 0.07
N VAL A 192 0.94 -25.09 0.67
CA VAL A 192 0.12 -24.13 -0.08
C VAL A 192 1.01 -23.08 -0.75
N TYR A 193 1.98 -22.54 -0.02
CA TYR A 193 2.93 -21.56 -0.54
C TYR A 193 3.68 -22.07 -1.77
N ASN A 194 4.28 -23.25 -1.68
CA ASN A 194 5.05 -23.84 -2.77
C ASN A 194 4.17 -24.12 -3.99
N ALA A 195 2.93 -24.60 -3.78
CA ALA A 195 1.97 -24.85 -4.84
C ALA A 195 1.48 -23.56 -5.52
N VAL A 196 1.36 -22.46 -4.80
CA VAL A 196 0.95 -21.15 -5.32
C VAL A 196 2.09 -20.50 -6.09
N LYS A 197 3.29 -20.42 -5.50
CA LYS A 197 4.43 -19.70 -6.08
C LYS A 197 5.01 -20.39 -7.31
N ARG A 198 5.10 -21.72 -7.31
CA ARG A 198 5.62 -22.51 -8.44
C ARG A 198 6.93 -21.94 -8.98
N TYR A 199 7.95 -21.87 -8.12
CA TYR A 199 9.28 -21.40 -8.50
C TYR A 199 9.87 -22.27 -9.61
N VAL A 200 10.50 -21.62 -10.60
CA VAL A 200 11.04 -22.29 -11.78
C VAL A 200 12.28 -23.12 -11.42
N ASP A 201 13.16 -22.56 -10.58
CA ASP A 201 14.43 -23.16 -10.17
C ASP A 201 14.49 -23.25 -8.63
N ALA A 202 13.60 -24.05 -8.05
CA ALA A 202 13.48 -24.15 -6.58
C ALA A 202 14.68 -24.85 -5.92
N GLY A 203 15.45 -25.67 -6.67
CA GLY A 203 16.49 -26.51 -6.10
C GLY A 203 15.92 -27.63 -5.22
N GLU A 204 16.75 -28.16 -4.32
CA GLU A 204 16.36 -29.25 -3.39
C GLU A 204 15.66 -28.74 -2.13
N LYS A 205 15.88 -27.49 -1.75
CA LYS A 205 15.30 -26.90 -0.54
C LYS A 205 13.89 -26.38 -0.81
N SER A 206 13.01 -26.54 0.18
CA SER A 206 11.68 -25.94 0.11
C SER A 206 11.75 -24.42 -0.04
N PRO A 207 11.16 -23.82 -1.09
CA PRO A 207 11.12 -22.37 -1.25
C PRO A 207 10.54 -21.63 -0.03
N TYR A 208 9.55 -22.19 0.62
CA TYR A 208 8.99 -21.65 1.85
C TYR A 208 10.04 -21.48 2.94
N GLN A 209 10.84 -22.55 3.20
CA GLN A 209 11.88 -22.51 4.23
C GLN A 209 13.00 -21.54 3.86
N VAL A 210 13.36 -21.46 2.59
CA VAL A 210 14.35 -20.47 2.09
C VAL A 210 13.86 -19.04 2.36
N VAL A 211 12.61 -18.73 2.02
CA VAL A 211 12.07 -17.40 2.23
C VAL A 211 12.00 -17.04 3.72
N LEU A 212 11.60 -17.98 4.59
CA LEU A 212 11.58 -17.70 6.03
C LEU A 212 13.00 -17.47 6.60
N ALA A 213 14.00 -18.21 6.11
CA ALA A 213 15.40 -17.97 6.48
C ALA A 213 15.86 -16.58 6.00
N ASN A 214 15.51 -16.19 4.77
CA ASN A 214 15.84 -14.88 4.21
C ASN A 214 15.14 -13.74 4.97
N ILE A 215 13.89 -13.93 5.41
CA ILE A 215 13.20 -12.99 6.29
C ILE A 215 14.02 -12.78 7.58
N ARG A 216 14.50 -13.87 8.20
CA ARG A 216 15.34 -13.79 9.40
C ARG A 216 16.61 -12.99 9.13
N GLY A 217 17.35 -13.33 8.07
CA GLY A 217 18.59 -12.63 7.70
C GLY A 217 18.37 -11.12 7.44
N LEU A 218 17.26 -10.75 6.77
CA LEU A 218 16.91 -9.34 6.54
C LEU A 218 16.60 -8.60 7.84
N LEU A 219 15.87 -9.22 8.77
CA LEU A 219 15.60 -8.66 10.10
C LEU A 219 16.88 -8.46 10.91
N ASP A 220 17.78 -9.44 10.88
CA ASP A 220 19.07 -9.40 11.57
C ASP A 220 20.00 -8.31 10.97
N ALA A 221 19.87 -8.03 9.67
CA ALA A 221 20.53 -6.92 8.99
C ALA A 221 19.88 -5.54 9.22
N GLY A 222 18.82 -5.47 10.05
CA GLY A 222 18.13 -4.22 10.39
C GLY A 222 17.14 -3.73 9.33
N VAL A 223 16.78 -4.57 8.37
CA VAL A 223 15.76 -4.24 7.36
C VAL A 223 14.38 -4.57 7.93
N ARG A 224 13.45 -3.63 7.84
CA ARG A 224 12.05 -3.88 8.20
C ARG A 224 11.41 -4.80 7.17
N VAL A 225 10.81 -5.88 7.63
CA VAL A 225 10.08 -6.82 6.77
C VAL A 225 8.58 -6.69 7.03
N ILE A 226 7.84 -6.43 5.95
CA ILE A 226 6.38 -6.46 5.97
C ILE A 226 5.93 -7.70 5.19
N VAL A 227 5.33 -8.63 5.88
CA VAL A 227 4.74 -9.81 5.23
C VAL A 227 3.32 -9.47 4.79
N ARG A 228 3.04 -9.64 3.50
CA ARG A 228 1.69 -9.55 2.94
C ARG A 228 1.11 -10.96 2.84
N LEU A 229 -0.01 -11.19 3.51
CA LEU A 229 -0.83 -12.38 3.31
C LEU A 229 -1.84 -12.10 2.20
N ASN A 230 -1.70 -12.77 1.06
CA ASN A 230 -2.71 -12.70 -0.01
C ASN A 230 -3.88 -13.61 0.37
N VAL A 231 -5.00 -13.01 0.74
CA VAL A 231 -6.18 -13.72 1.24
C VAL A 231 -7.14 -13.97 0.10
N SER A 232 -7.47 -15.24 -0.11
CA SER A 232 -8.52 -15.73 -1.01
C SER A 232 -9.45 -16.68 -0.26
N ARG A 233 -10.61 -17.01 -0.82
CA ARG A 233 -11.51 -18.03 -0.23
C ARG A 233 -10.83 -19.38 -0.10
N ALA A 234 -9.96 -19.73 -1.03
CA ALA A 234 -9.29 -21.03 -1.07
C ALA A 234 -8.25 -21.20 0.05
N ASN A 235 -7.56 -20.13 0.48
CA ASN A 235 -6.46 -20.23 1.43
C ASN A 235 -6.75 -19.62 2.82
N ALA A 236 -7.87 -18.94 3.03
CA ALA A 236 -8.15 -18.20 4.27
C ALA A 236 -7.97 -19.05 5.55
N LYS A 237 -8.44 -20.30 5.55
CA LYS A 237 -8.24 -21.22 6.70
C LYS A 237 -6.79 -21.61 6.89
N ASN A 238 -6.05 -21.84 5.80
CA ASN A 238 -4.64 -22.20 5.86
C ASN A 238 -3.77 -21.04 6.36
N LEU A 239 -4.16 -19.80 6.08
CA LEU A 239 -3.46 -18.61 6.57
C LEU A 239 -3.49 -18.47 8.10
N LEU A 240 -4.48 -19.01 8.81
CA LEU A 240 -4.46 -19.04 10.27
C LEU A 240 -3.29 -19.90 10.79
N ALA A 241 -3.07 -21.07 10.20
CA ALA A 241 -1.94 -21.92 10.54
C ALA A 241 -0.59 -21.28 10.13
N LEU A 242 -0.57 -20.48 9.06
CA LEU A 242 0.62 -19.68 8.72
C LEU A 242 0.92 -18.63 9.80
N VAL A 243 -0.10 -17.96 10.35
CA VAL A 243 0.10 -16.98 11.44
C VAL A 243 0.69 -17.69 12.66
N ASP A 244 0.25 -18.92 12.98
CA ASP A 244 0.82 -19.71 14.10
C ASP A 244 2.30 -20.05 13.84
N ASP A 245 2.68 -20.41 12.61
CA ASP A 245 4.09 -20.68 12.23
C ASP A 245 4.94 -19.39 12.30
N LEU A 246 4.41 -18.27 11.82
CA LEU A 246 5.10 -16.96 11.91
C LEU A 246 5.30 -16.52 13.37
N GLU A 247 4.28 -16.68 14.21
CA GLU A 247 4.40 -16.37 15.64
C GLU A 247 5.48 -17.24 16.31
N ALA A 248 5.46 -18.55 16.05
CA ALA A 248 6.45 -19.46 16.63
C ALA A 248 7.90 -19.12 16.22
N ARG A 249 8.09 -18.67 14.98
CA ARG A 249 9.44 -18.36 14.45
C ARG A 249 9.93 -16.95 14.76
N PHE A 250 9.02 -15.98 14.81
CA PHE A 250 9.38 -14.57 14.82
C PHE A 250 8.80 -13.80 16.03
N ALA A 251 8.41 -14.49 17.11
CA ALA A 251 7.94 -13.84 18.32
C ALA A 251 8.95 -12.78 18.81
N GLY A 252 8.47 -11.56 19.03
CA GLY A 252 9.28 -10.44 19.51
C GLY A 252 10.16 -9.75 18.45
N ALA A 253 10.10 -10.14 17.18
CA ALA A 253 10.83 -9.48 16.11
C ALA A 253 10.24 -8.08 15.82
N ARG A 254 10.88 -7.02 16.35
CA ARG A 254 10.37 -5.64 16.31
C ARG A 254 10.23 -5.06 14.90
N LEU A 255 11.03 -5.54 13.95
CA LEU A 255 11.05 -5.05 12.57
C LEU A 255 10.16 -5.89 11.64
N LEU A 256 9.48 -6.92 12.15
CA LEU A 256 8.52 -7.71 11.40
C LEU A 256 7.11 -7.22 11.67
N SER A 257 6.34 -7.09 10.60
CA SER A 257 4.89 -6.88 10.69
C SER A 257 4.20 -7.62 9.54
N VAL A 258 2.92 -7.91 9.72
CA VAL A 258 2.10 -8.71 8.80
C VAL A 258 0.80 -7.99 8.53
N TYR A 259 0.33 -7.99 7.30
CA TYR A 259 -1.00 -7.50 6.95
C TYR A 259 -1.70 -8.40 5.93
N CYS A 260 -3.02 -8.38 5.96
CA CYS A 260 -3.85 -9.08 5.01
C CYS A 260 -4.16 -8.20 3.79
N GLY A 261 -3.93 -8.74 2.59
CA GLY A 261 -4.34 -8.14 1.33
C GLY A 261 -5.31 -9.05 0.61
N MET A 262 -6.46 -8.52 0.18
CA MET A 262 -7.39 -9.25 -0.65
C MET A 262 -6.76 -9.54 -2.00
N THR A 263 -6.81 -10.78 -2.47
CA THR A 263 -6.46 -11.14 -3.85
C THR A 263 -7.64 -10.81 -4.75
N SER A 264 -7.38 -10.09 -5.83
CA SER A 264 -8.37 -9.95 -6.90
C SER A 264 -8.56 -11.29 -7.61
N GLU A 265 -9.78 -11.62 -7.97
CA GLU A 265 -10.03 -12.70 -8.90
C GLU A 265 -9.79 -12.16 -10.31
N PHE A 266 -8.90 -12.80 -11.07
CA PHE A 266 -8.63 -12.47 -12.47
C PHE A 266 -9.20 -13.58 -13.34
N ASP A 267 -9.90 -13.22 -14.40
CA ASP A 267 -10.36 -14.17 -15.42
C ASP A 267 -9.34 -14.40 -16.55
N GLY A 268 -8.11 -13.88 -16.36
CA GLY A 268 -6.99 -13.97 -17.29
C GLY A 268 -6.59 -12.63 -17.93
N ILE A 269 -7.47 -11.64 -17.97
CA ILE A 269 -7.22 -10.31 -18.57
C ILE A 269 -7.72 -9.19 -17.66
N ASP A 270 -8.90 -9.36 -17.04
CA ASP A 270 -9.53 -8.31 -16.25
C ASP A 270 -9.67 -8.66 -14.77
N ILE A 271 -9.70 -7.63 -13.92
CA ILE A 271 -10.13 -7.78 -12.54
C ILE A 271 -11.63 -8.08 -12.56
N VAL A 272 -11.99 -9.32 -12.27
CA VAL A 272 -13.39 -9.70 -12.15
C VAL A 272 -13.96 -9.13 -10.85
N PRO A 273 -15.05 -8.36 -10.89
CA PRO A 273 -15.75 -7.94 -9.69
C PRO A 273 -16.16 -9.17 -8.88
N MET A 274 -15.64 -9.27 -7.67
CA MET A 274 -16.02 -10.36 -6.76
C MET A 274 -17.52 -10.26 -6.45
N ARG A 275 -18.22 -11.38 -6.42
CA ARG A 275 -19.63 -11.42 -6.04
C ARG A 275 -19.79 -10.92 -4.59
N GLU A 276 -20.92 -10.30 -4.28
CA GLU A 276 -21.19 -9.69 -2.97
C GLU A 276 -21.03 -10.68 -1.80
N ASP A 277 -21.57 -11.89 -1.94
CA ASP A 277 -21.44 -12.96 -0.95
C ASP A 277 -19.98 -13.40 -0.73
N ALA A 278 -19.21 -13.55 -1.81
CA ALA A 278 -17.80 -13.88 -1.75
C ALA A 278 -16.97 -12.76 -1.09
N THR A 279 -17.31 -11.51 -1.37
CA THR A 279 -16.65 -10.34 -0.75
C THR A 279 -16.91 -10.30 0.76
N LYS A 280 -18.14 -10.58 1.20
CA LYS A 280 -18.49 -10.64 2.64
C LYS A 280 -17.76 -11.76 3.36
N GLU A 281 -17.71 -12.96 2.78
CA GLU A 281 -16.97 -14.09 3.35
C GLU A 281 -15.48 -13.79 3.51
N LEU A 282 -14.90 -13.21 2.47
CA LEU A 282 -13.48 -12.84 2.48
C LEU A 282 -13.18 -11.74 3.49
N PHE A 283 -14.08 -10.77 3.62
CA PHE A 283 -13.99 -9.73 4.64
C PHE A 283 -13.91 -10.31 6.06
N TRP A 284 -14.82 -11.23 6.41
CA TRP A 284 -14.79 -11.88 7.72
C TRP A 284 -13.54 -12.73 7.94
N SER A 285 -13.03 -13.36 6.87
CA SER A 285 -11.79 -14.10 6.92
C SER A 285 -10.59 -13.18 7.22
N ILE A 286 -10.53 -12.03 6.58
CA ILE A 286 -9.49 -11.01 6.87
C ILE A 286 -9.61 -10.51 8.29
N LYS A 287 -10.81 -10.21 8.77
CA LYS A 287 -11.01 -9.78 10.17
C LYS A 287 -10.54 -10.81 11.19
N ASN A 288 -10.82 -12.07 10.96
CA ASN A 288 -10.35 -13.15 11.84
C ASN A 288 -8.82 -13.27 11.82
N LEU A 289 -8.20 -13.11 10.64
CA LEU A 289 -6.75 -13.10 10.50
C LEU A 289 -6.13 -11.89 11.20
N ASP A 290 -6.70 -10.69 11.04
CA ASP A 290 -6.21 -9.48 11.72
C ASP A 290 -6.27 -9.62 13.23
N LEU A 291 -7.35 -10.17 13.78
CA LEU A 291 -7.47 -10.46 15.22
C LEU A 291 -6.43 -11.48 15.70
N ARG A 292 -6.14 -12.50 14.89
CA ARG A 292 -5.11 -13.51 15.21
C ARG A 292 -3.70 -12.90 15.16
N LEU A 293 -3.43 -12.07 14.14
CA LEU A 293 -2.17 -11.33 13.98
C LEU A 293 -1.97 -10.34 15.13
N GLU A 294 -3.03 -9.65 15.57
CA GLU A 294 -2.95 -8.73 16.72
C GLU A 294 -2.57 -9.46 18.00
N ARG A 295 -3.17 -10.63 18.28
CA ARG A 295 -2.85 -11.47 19.44
C ARG A 295 -1.40 -11.97 19.39
N ALA A 296 -0.88 -12.27 18.20
CA ALA A 296 0.51 -12.66 17.98
C ALA A 296 1.49 -11.48 18.08
N GLY A 297 0.99 -10.23 18.14
CA GLY A 297 1.83 -9.04 18.11
C GLY A 297 2.48 -8.75 16.75
N LEU A 298 1.96 -9.35 15.68
CA LEU A 298 2.50 -9.27 14.31
C LEU A 298 1.73 -8.31 13.41
N LEU A 299 0.55 -7.84 13.80
CA LEU A 299 -0.31 -7.03 12.95
C LEU A 299 0.36 -5.70 12.54
N GLU A 300 0.45 -5.45 11.24
CA GLU A 300 0.81 -4.14 10.70
C GLU A 300 -0.32 -3.15 10.95
N ARG A 301 -0.13 -2.27 11.91
CA ARG A 301 -1.13 -1.26 12.26
C ARG A 301 -1.05 -0.07 11.30
N ARG A 302 -2.07 0.07 10.49
CA ARG A 302 -2.26 1.26 9.66
C ARG A 302 -2.99 2.32 10.49
N GLY A 303 -2.25 3.32 10.96
CA GLY A 303 -2.85 4.44 11.69
C GLY A 303 -3.71 5.33 10.77
N ILE A 304 -4.72 5.97 11.36
CA ILE A 304 -5.45 7.05 10.67
C ILE A 304 -4.47 8.21 10.49
N LYS A 305 -4.38 8.75 9.26
CA LYS A 305 -3.57 9.95 9.01
C LYS A 305 -4.14 11.13 9.81
N ALA A 306 -3.30 11.81 10.57
CA ALA A 306 -3.69 12.96 11.41
C ALA A 306 -4.09 14.20 10.59
N LYS A 307 -3.74 14.24 9.29
CA LYS A 307 -4.10 15.33 8.37
C LYS A 307 -4.78 14.74 7.14
N ILE A 308 -5.65 15.52 6.52
CA ILE A 308 -6.20 15.18 5.21
C ILE A 308 -5.05 15.09 4.20
N PRO A 309 -4.91 13.96 3.49
CA PRO A 309 -3.87 13.85 2.48
C PRO A 309 -4.20 14.73 1.27
N MET A 310 -3.22 15.51 0.82
CA MET A 310 -3.35 16.31 -0.41
C MET A 310 -3.41 15.42 -1.65
N ALA A 311 -2.58 14.38 -1.70
CA ALA A 311 -2.58 13.38 -2.75
C ALA A 311 -3.18 12.07 -2.24
N GLN A 312 -3.94 11.38 -3.08
CA GLN A 312 -4.61 10.13 -2.75
C GLN A 312 -3.74 8.90 -3.09
N CYS A 313 -2.90 9.00 -4.12
CA CYS A 313 -2.00 7.94 -4.56
C CYS A 313 -0.70 8.52 -5.16
N MET A 314 0.20 7.64 -5.61
CA MET A 314 1.45 8.04 -6.24
C MET A 314 1.23 8.82 -7.55
N ALA A 315 0.30 8.39 -8.39
CA ALA A 315 0.00 9.04 -9.67
C ALA A 315 -0.56 10.45 -9.49
N ASP A 316 -1.34 10.66 -8.43
CA ASP A 316 -1.91 11.96 -8.08
C ASP A 316 -0.89 12.89 -7.39
N SER A 317 0.17 12.34 -6.79
CA SER A 317 1.14 13.12 -6.01
C SER A 317 2.00 14.08 -6.84
N GLY A 318 2.27 13.74 -8.10
CA GLY A 318 3.17 14.46 -8.98
C GLY A 318 4.66 14.40 -8.59
N GLY A 319 4.99 13.91 -7.39
CA GLY A 319 6.35 13.75 -6.89
C GLY A 319 6.93 12.35 -7.06
N SER A 320 6.23 11.47 -7.77
CA SER A 320 6.62 10.08 -8.01
C SER A 320 6.57 9.75 -9.48
N LEU A 321 7.52 8.95 -9.94
CA LEU A 321 7.51 8.35 -11.28
C LEU A 321 7.84 6.86 -11.19
N THR A 322 7.31 6.10 -12.13
CA THR A 322 7.69 4.72 -12.39
C THR A 322 8.64 4.69 -13.58
N VAL A 323 9.75 3.97 -13.45
CA VAL A 323 10.73 3.74 -14.53
C VAL A 323 10.65 2.28 -14.93
N LEU A 324 10.31 2.02 -16.19
CA LEU A 324 10.18 0.68 -16.75
C LEU A 324 11.53 0.15 -17.27
N PRO A 325 11.67 -1.17 -17.49
CA PRO A 325 12.94 -1.75 -17.90
C PRO A 325 13.46 -1.26 -19.26
N ASP A 326 12.61 -0.74 -20.09
CA ASP A 326 12.93 -0.16 -21.40
C ASP A 326 13.16 1.36 -21.38
N GLY A 327 13.01 1.99 -20.21
CA GLY A 327 13.21 3.43 -19.99
C GLY A 327 11.96 4.28 -20.16
N HIS A 328 10.79 3.70 -20.44
CA HIS A 328 9.54 4.45 -20.39
C HIS A 328 9.20 4.87 -18.96
N LEU A 329 8.50 5.99 -18.85
CA LEU A 329 8.04 6.56 -17.60
C LEU A 329 6.53 6.40 -17.45
N GLY A 330 6.10 6.03 -16.25
CA GLY A 330 4.70 5.95 -15.84
C GLY A 330 4.43 6.69 -14.54
N LEU A 331 3.17 6.89 -14.21
CA LEU A 331 2.74 7.51 -12.94
C LEU A 331 2.43 6.49 -11.86
N CYS A 332 2.28 5.21 -12.20
CA CYS A 332 1.80 4.16 -11.32
C CYS A 332 2.49 2.83 -11.65
N GLU A 333 2.56 1.94 -10.67
CA GLU A 333 3.00 0.55 -10.85
C GLU A 333 2.04 -0.29 -11.72
N HIS A 334 0.77 0.13 -11.80
CA HIS A 334 -0.19 -0.38 -12.77
C HIS A 334 -0.11 0.50 -14.02
N TYR A 335 0.50 0.00 -15.06
CA TYR A 335 0.69 0.73 -16.31
C TYR A 335 0.22 -0.08 -17.52
N SER A 336 -0.09 0.64 -18.59
CA SER A 336 -0.25 0.12 -19.94
C SER A 336 0.48 1.06 -20.90
N GLU A 337 0.71 0.63 -22.14
CA GLU A 337 1.36 1.45 -23.16
C GLU A 337 0.63 2.79 -23.37
N ASP A 338 -0.69 2.79 -23.22
CA ASP A 338 -1.53 3.99 -23.36
C ASP A 338 -1.33 5.01 -22.20
N ASN A 339 -0.64 4.64 -21.13
CA ASN A 339 -0.46 5.47 -19.94
C ASN A 339 1.00 5.85 -19.68
N PHE A 340 1.87 5.71 -20.67
CA PHE A 340 3.22 6.24 -20.58
C PHE A 340 3.20 7.76 -20.62
N VAL A 341 3.96 8.38 -19.72
CA VAL A 341 4.02 9.84 -19.60
C VAL A 341 5.31 10.42 -20.19
N GLY A 342 6.20 9.58 -20.67
CA GLY A 342 7.48 10.00 -21.22
C GLY A 342 8.52 8.90 -21.19
N SER A 343 9.78 9.29 -21.25
CA SER A 343 10.93 8.39 -21.26
C SER A 343 12.10 9.06 -20.54
N ILE A 344 13.03 8.25 -20.01
CA ILE A 344 14.26 8.73 -19.35
C ILE A 344 15.20 9.47 -20.32
N ASP A 345 14.97 9.38 -21.62
CA ASP A 345 15.71 10.09 -22.66
C ASP A 345 15.19 11.52 -22.93
N SER A 346 14.05 11.89 -22.31
CA SER A 346 13.44 13.22 -22.41
C SER A 346 13.15 13.79 -21.03
N ASP A 347 13.29 15.10 -20.90
CA ASP A 347 12.91 15.82 -19.67
C ASP A 347 11.42 16.24 -19.68
N GLU A 348 10.74 16.09 -20.82
CA GLU A 348 9.34 16.43 -20.98
C GLU A 348 8.45 15.24 -20.65
N LEU A 349 7.35 15.53 -19.95
CA LEU A 349 6.29 14.57 -19.67
C LEU A 349 5.03 14.94 -20.46
N ASP A 350 4.25 13.95 -20.88
CA ASP A 350 2.94 14.15 -21.48
C ASP A 350 1.92 14.63 -20.43
N GLU A 351 1.73 15.94 -20.38
CA GLU A 351 0.81 16.57 -19.43
C GLU A 351 -0.64 16.13 -19.66
N SER A 352 -1.03 15.67 -20.85
CA SER A 352 -2.37 15.16 -21.10
C SER A 352 -2.63 13.87 -20.33
N VAL A 353 -1.65 12.95 -20.33
CA VAL A 353 -1.71 11.72 -19.56
C VAL A 353 -1.64 12.02 -18.06
N VAL A 354 -0.74 12.91 -17.63
CA VAL A 354 -0.67 13.33 -16.21
C VAL A 354 -2.01 13.86 -15.74
N GLN A 355 -2.64 14.73 -16.53
CA GLN A 355 -3.93 15.34 -16.19
C GLN A 355 -5.06 14.31 -16.13
N SER A 356 -5.05 13.30 -17.01
CA SER A 356 -6.06 12.24 -17.01
C SER A 356 -6.19 11.49 -15.68
N PHE A 357 -5.07 11.27 -14.97
CA PHE A 357 -5.06 10.66 -13.64
C PHE A 357 -5.59 11.60 -12.54
N ARG A 358 -5.58 12.90 -12.79
CA ARG A 358 -6.05 13.95 -11.85
C ARG A 358 -7.48 14.36 -12.08
N GLU A 359 -8.06 13.98 -13.23
CA GLU A 359 -9.45 14.28 -13.54
C GLU A 359 -10.41 13.72 -12.49
N ARG A 360 -11.52 14.41 -12.32
CA ARG A 360 -12.56 13.99 -11.39
C ARG A 360 -13.33 12.80 -11.92
N GLY A 361 -13.48 11.79 -11.09
CA GLY A 361 -14.43 10.72 -11.29
C GLY A 361 -15.87 11.20 -10.99
N GLU A 362 -16.84 10.45 -11.46
CA GLU A 362 -18.24 10.72 -11.17
C GLU A 362 -18.59 10.48 -9.70
N THR A 363 -19.42 11.36 -9.13
CA THR A 363 -20.00 11.15 -7.81
C THR A 363 -21.30 10.39 -7.94
N MET A 364 -21.53 9.46 -7.01
CA MET A 364 -22.81 8.73 -6.88
C MET A 364 -23.65 9.36 -5.78
N PRO A 365 -25.01 9.16 -5.77
CA PRO A 365 -25.88 9.68 -4.72
C PRO A 365 -25.39 9.32 -3.31
N ARG A 366 -24.86 8.12 -3.11
CA ARG A 366 -24.29 7.67 -1.81
C ARG A 366 -23.04 8.42 -1.35
N CYS A 367 -22.35 9.16 -2.24
CA CYS A 367 -21.21 9.97 -1.85
C CYS A 367 -21.61 11.10 -0.90
N ALA A 368 -22.87 11.55 -0.94
CA ALA A 368 -23.36 12.61 -0.08
C ALA A 368 -23.29 12.27 1.43
N THR A 369 -23.35 10.98 1.77
CA THR A 369 -23.30 10.49 3.16
C THR A 369 -22.09 9.59 3.42
N CYS A 370 -21.13 9.55 2.50
CA CYS A 370 -19.98 8.67 2.60
C CYS A 370 -18.90 9.30 3.51
N PHE A 371 -18.47 8.54 4.51
CA PHE A 371 -17.41 8.97 5.44
C PHE A 371 -16.04 9.16 4.78
N GLU A 372 -15.78 8.55 3.60
CA GLU A 372 -14.53 8.76 2.84
C GLU A 372 -14.55 10.05 2.01
N TYR A 373 -15.74 10.61 1.75
CA TYR A 373 -15.85 11.87 1.05
C TYR A 373 -15.36 13.04 1.96
N PRO A 374 -14.59 14.02 1.47
CA PRO A 374 -14.21 14.32 0.09
C PRO A 374 -12.87 13.71 -0.36
N THR A 375 -12.21 12.90 0.47
CA THR A 375 -10.83 12.42 0.24
C THR A 375 -10.76 11.05 -0.42
N CYS A 376 -11.87 10.54 -0.92
CA CYS A 376 -11.93 9.22 -1.54
C CYS A 376 -11.13 9.16 -2.86
N ILE A 377 -10.20 8.20 -2.95
CA ILE A 377 -9.39 7.98 -4.16
C ILE A 377 -10.26 7.68 -5.39
N ARG A 378 -11.45 7.08 -5.22
CA ARG A 378 -12.36 6.75 -6.31
C ARG A 378 -13.05 7.97 -6.93
N LEU A 379 -12.85 9.16 -6.33
CA LEU A 379 -13.26 10.44 -6.93
C LEU A 379 -12.27 10.91 -8.01
N ARG A 380 -11.17 10.20 -8.22
CA ARG A 380 -10.26 10.40 -9.34
C ARG A 380 -10.61 9.45 -10.48
N LYS A 381 -10.40 9.88 -11.69
CA LYS A 381 -10.64 9.11 -12.92
C LYS A 381 -9.43 8.23 -13.22
N CYS A 382 -9.10 7.35 -12.27
CA CYS A 382 -8.00 6.41 -12.43
C CYS A 382 -8.45 5.20 -13.27
N PRO A 383 -7.76 4.82 -14.34
CA PRO A 383 -8.13 3.67 -15.17
C PRO A 383 -8.05 2.34 -14.40
N PHE A 384 -7.30 2.30 -13.31
CA PHE A 384 -7.13 1.11 -12.46
C PHE A 384 -7.96 1.16 -11.17
N SER A 385 -8.79 2.18 -10.97
CA SER A 385 -9.57 2.27 -9.75
C SER A 385 -10.72 1.28 -9.77
N ALA A 386 -10.83 0.49 -8.70
CA ALA A 386 -11.97 -0.38 -8.50
C ALA A 386 -13.26 0.45 -8.41
N LYS A 387 -14.35 -0.04 -9.00
CA LYS A 387 -15.67 0.55 -8.84
C LYS A 387 -16.01 0.63 -7.35
N CYS A 388 -16.69 1.70 -6.94
CA CYS A 388 -17.17 1.83 -5.58
C CYS A 388 -18.33 0.86 -5.33
N LEU A 389 -18.05 -0.25 -4.64
CA LEU A 389 -19.04 -1.23 -4.23
C LEU A 389 -19.44 -1.00 -2.76
N PRO A 390 -20.70 -1.29 -2.34
CA PRO A 390 -21.12 -1.17 -0.95
C PRO A 390 -20.22 -1.94 0.02
N GLU A 391 -19.72 -3.11 -0.38
CA GLU A 391 -18.86 -3.99 0.41
C GLU A 391 -17.49 -3.36 0.65
N THR A 392 -16.91 -2.70 -0.37
CA THR A 392 -15.63 -1.99 -0.21
C THR A 392 -15.78 -0.79 0.72
N VAL A 393 -16.94 -0.12 0.73
CA VAL A 393 -17.24 0.95 1.68
C VAL A 393 -17.38 0.39 3.10
N ALA A 394 -18.05 -0.76 3.27
CA ALA A 394 -18.17 -1.42 4.57
C ALA A 394 -16.79 -1.84 5.13
N LEU A 395 -15.91 -2.39 4.28
CA LEU A 395 -14.55 -2.73 4.66
C LEU A 395 -13.75 -1.48 5.08
N ALA A 396 -13.82 -0.41 4.30
CA ALA A 396 -13.15 0.85 4.64
C ALA A 396 -13.67 1.43 5.96
N LYS A 397 -14.98 1.35 6.22
CA LYS A 397 -15.57 1.78 7.50
C LYS A 397 -15.02 1.00 8.69
N THR A 398 -14.89 -0.31 8.56
CA THR A 398 -14.33 -1.15 9.62
C THR A 398 -12.85 -0.83 9.85
N THR A 399 -12.06 -0.65 8.79
CA THR A 399 -10.66 -0.23 8.88
C THR A 399 -10.53 1.13 9.58
N LEU A 400 -11.43 2.07 9.30
CA LEU A 400 -11.49 3.35 10.01
C LEU A 400 -11.79 3.15 11.50
N GLN A 401 -12.77 2.32 11.85
CA GLN A 401 -13.13 2.03 13.24
C GLN A 401 -11.96 1.42 14.03
N ASP A 402 -11.24 0.47 13.44
CA ASP A 402 -10.03 -0.11 14.05
C ASP A 402 -8.93 0.96 14.26
N GLY A 403 -8.76 1.83 13.27
CA GLY A 403 -7.86 2.97 13.36
C GLY A 403 -8.24 3.96 14.46
N MET A 404 -9.54 4.22 14.67
CA MET A 404 -10.03 5.06 15.77
C MET A 404 -9.68 4.48 17.14
N VAL A 405 -9.89 3.17 17.34
CA VAL A 405 -9.52 2.47 18.58
C VAL A 405 -8.01 2.54 18.81
N SER A 406 -7.22 2.30 17.77
CA SER A 406 -5.76 2.39 17.82
C SER A 406 -5.29 3.80 18.20
N MET A 407 -5.87 4.83 17.58
CA MET A 407 -5.57 6.24 17.86
C MET A 407 -5.93 6.64 19.28
N TYR A 408 -7.08 6.17 19.80
CA TYR A 408 -7.50 6.38 21.17
C TYR A 408 -6.52 5.78 22.18
N ASN A 409 -6.13 4.53 21.95
CA ASN A 409 -5.19 3.82 22.83
C ASN A 409 -3.79 4.46 22.81
N ALA A 410 -3.36 5.01 21.67
CA ALA A 410 -2.09 5.74 21.57
C ALA A 410 -2.06 7.06 22.36
N LYS A 411 -3.21 7.75 22.48
CA LYS A 411 -3.34 9.00 23.27
C LYS A 411 -3.37 8.74 24.79
N LYS A 412 -3.59 7.49 25.24
CA LYS A 412 -3.60 7.12 26.65
C LYS A 412 -2.22 6.72 27.20
N LYS A 413 -1.25 6.50 26.32
CA LYS A 413 0.15 6.20 26.67
C LYS A 413 0.98 7.49 26.69
#